data_15873a5a545f36d09e2a2c38044ef3fa
#
_entry.id   15873a5a545f36d09e2a2c38044ef3fa
#
_cell.length_a   1.000
_cell.length_b   1.000
_cell.length_c   1.000
_cell.angle_alpha   90.00
_cell.angle_beta   90.00
_cell.angle_gamma   90.00
#
_symmetry.space_group_name_H-M   'P 1'
#
loop_
_entity.id
_entity.type
_entity.pdbx_description
1 polymer ?
#
loop_
_entity_poly.entity_id
_entity_poly.type
_entity_poly.pdbx_seq_one_letter_code
_entity_poly.pdbx_strand_id
1 'polypeptide(L)'
;KYAKADLFIYNGLSNEKTITKNLINKNKNLLIIDVSNGLSYTYGVKELWMSPNNYLMLAKNIKDYLKEYLDSKIIVNYVDQKYEDLAEILSLKDAELRSIGKEAKEKGTNTIVVSDNVFKFLENYDFHVVSLDEETLTEGTLNSIRNNFKKENYNTILVLDNNYTDNINSIIKDYKAK
;
A
#
# COMPACT_ATOMS: atom_id res chain seq x y z
N LYS A 1 11.29 26.65 -3.13
CA LYS A 1 10.71 26.54 -1.79
C LYS A 1 11.35 25.39 -1.00
N TYR A 2 11.33 24.17 -1.50
CA TYR A 2 11.84 22.97 -0.80
C TYR A 2 13.36 22.98 -0.57
N ALA A 3 14.16 23.63 -1.45
CA ALA A 3 15.61 23.73 -1.26
C ALA A 3 16.05 24.60 -0.06
N LYS A 4 15.11 25.23 0.66
CA LYS A 4 15.36 25.98 1.89
C LYS A 4 15.07 25.17 3.16
N ALA A 5 14.64 23.92 3.01
CA ALA A 5 14.43 23.02 4.13
C ALA A 5 15.76 22.47 4.63
N ASP A 6 15.80 22.06 5.89
CA ASP A 6 16.95 21.39 6.48
C ASP A 6 16.90 19.88 6.20
N LEU A 7 15.67 19.34 6.07
CA LEU A 7 15.40 17.93 5.82
C LEU A 7 14.35 17.75 4.73
N PHE A 8 14.57 16.80 3.84
CA PHE A 8 13.62 16.36 2.82
C PHE A 8 13.42 14.84 2.90
N ILE A 9 12.19 14.44 3.17
CA ILE A 9 11.78 13.03 3.27
C ILE A 9 10.99 12.67 2.00
N TYR A 10 11.30 11.55 1.36
CA TYR A 10 10.63 11.10 0.14
C TYR A 10 10.51 9.58 0.05
N ASN A 11 9.60 9.09 -0.80
CA ASN A 11 9.28 7.65 -0.89
C ASN A 11 10.18 6.85 -1.86
N GLY A 12 11.22 7.45 -2.41
CA GLY A 12 12.15 6.74 -3.29
C GLY A 12 11.65 6.47 -4.71
N LEU A 13 10.55 7.10 -5.12
CA LEU A 13 10.00 6.98 -6.47
C LEU A 13 10.94 7.54 -7.53
N SER A 14 10.86 7.03 -8.77
CA SER A 14 11.76 7.45 -9.85
C SER A 14 11.70 8.94 -10.13
N ASN A 15 10.50 9.54 -10.16
CA ASN A 15 10.30 10.97 -10.31
C ASN A 15 10.79 11.77 -9.10
N GLU A 16 10.59 11.28 -7.88
CA GLU A 16 11.08 11.92 -6.65
C GLU A 16 12.60 11.89 -6.56
N LYS A 17 13.27 10.83 -7.01
CA LYS A 17 14.73 10.75 -7.10
C LYS A 17 15.30 11.87 -7.99
N THR A 18 14.62 12.23 -9.07
CA THR A 18 15.03 13.35 -9.93
C THR A 18 14.84 14.68 -9.23
N ILE A 19 13.72 14.88 -8.52
CA ILE A 19 13.48 16.08 -7.70
C ILE A 19 14.56 16.21 -6.63
N THR A 20 14.84 15.12 -5.92
CA THR A 20 15.85 15.08 -4.84
C THR A 20 17.23 15.48 -5.34
N LYS A 21 17.70 14.96 -6.49
CA LYS A 21 18.97 15.38 -7.12
C LYS A 21 19.01 16.88 -7.37
N ASN A 22 17.92 17.46 -7.88
CA ASN A 22 17.82 18.88 -8.14
C ASN A 22 17.86 19.72 -6.84
N LEU A 23 17.26 19.21 -5.76
CA LEU A 23 17.28 19.89 -4.46
C LEU A 23 18.68 19.88 -3.85
N ILE A 24 19.40 18.75 -3.86
CA ILE A 24 20.79 18.63 -3.39
C ILE A 24 21.72 19.57 -4.16
N ASN A 25 21.51 19.70 -5.48
CA ASN A 25 22.32 20.61 -6.28
C ASN A 25 22.14 22.08 -5.88
N LYS A 26 20.97 22.46 -5.39
CA LYS A 26 20.64 23.81 -4.92
C LYS A 26 21.00 24.07 -3.46
N ASN A 27 20.98 23.03 -2.64
CA ASN A 27 21.32 23.09 -1.22
C ASN A 27 22.15 21.86 -0.84
N LYS A 28 23.45 22.03 -0.73
CA LYS A 28 24.40 20.95 -0.39
C LYS A 28 24.27 20.46 1.07
N ASN A 29 23.64 21.25 1.92
CA ASN A 29 23.43 20.93 3.34
C ASN A 29 22.05 20.28 3.58
N LEU A 30 21.24 20.09 2.54
CA LEU A 30 19.93 19.46 2.66
C LEU A 30 20.11 17.99 3.04
N LEU A 31 19.55 17.63 4.18
CA LEU A 31 19.46 16.24 4.61
C LEU A 31 18.36 15.52 3.85
N ILE A 32 18.62 14.29 3.45
CA ILE A 32 17.72 13.50 2.60
C ILE A 32 17.43 12.16 3.27
N ILE A 33 16.14 11.82 3.38
CA ILE A 33 15.70 10.50 3.82
C ILE A 33 14.91 9.85 2.67
N ASP A 34 15.43 8.74 2.14
CA ASP A 34 14.69 7.82 1.28
C ASP A 34 14.01 6.77 2.18
N VAL A 35 12.71 6.94 2.43
CA VAL A 35 11.99 6.06 3.36
C VAL A 35 11.71 4.69 2.76
N SER A 36 11.80 4.53 1.45
CA SER A 36 11.65 3.23 0.77
C SER A 36 12.94 2.40 0.74
N ASN A 37 14.02 2.91 1.29
CA ASN A 37 15.30 2.20 1.28
C ASN A 37 15.18 0.82 1.92
N GLY A 38 15.61 -0.22 1.18
CA GLY A 38 15.50 -1.62 1.62
C GLY A 38 14.11 -2.23 1.50
N LEU A 39 13.09 -1.50 0.99
CA LEU A 39 11.77 -2.03 0.73
C LEU A 39 11.64 -2.48 -0.72
N SER A 40 10.94 -3.59 -0.91
CA SER A 40 10.49 -4.08 -2.21
C SER A 40 8.96 -4.00 -2.29
N TYR A 41 8.45 -3.69 -3.48
CA TYR A 41 7.03 -3.73 -3.78
C TYR A 41 6.85 -4.32 -5.18
N THR A 42 5.83 -5.16 -5.33
CA THR A 42 5.59 -5.92 -6.56
C THR A 42 4.53 -5.27 -7.43
N TYR A 43 3.52 -4.69 -6.79
CA TYR A 43 2.28 -4.25 -7.46
C TYR A 43 2.14 -2.73 -7.57
N GLY A 44 3.20 -2.00 -7.24
CA GLY A 44 3.24 -0.56 -7.35
C GLY A 44 3.42 0.16 -6.02
N VAL A 45 3.66 1.45 -6.12
CA VAL A 45 4.08 2.30 -5.01
C VAL A 45 3.05 2.41 -3.89
N LYS A 46 1.76 2.36 -4.23
CA LYS A 46 0.69 2.43 -3.25
C LYS A 46 0.76 1.27 -2.23
N GLU A 47 1.37 0.14 -2.61
CA GLU A 47 1.63 -1.00 -1.72
C GLU A 47 2.45 -0.61 -0.49
N LEU A 48 3.34 0.37 -0.61
CA LEU A 48 4.23 0.79 0.48
C LEU A 48 3.46 1.30 1.71
N TRP A 49 2.31 1.94 1.52
CA TRP A 49 1.51 2.46 2.63
C TRP A 49 0.16 1.78 2.83
N MET A 50 -0.26 0.91 1.93
CA MET A 50 -1.47 0.10 2.12
C MET A 50 -1.18 -1.18 2.90
N SER A 51 -0.02 -1.80 2.71
CA SER A 51 0.41 -2.95 3.48
C SER A 51 0.86 -2.53 4.89
N PRO A 52 0.27 -3.04 5.98
CA PRO A 52 0.67 -2.70 7.35
C PRO A 52 2.15 -2.92 7.60
N ASN A 53 2.71 -4.02 7.10
CA ASN A 53 4.12 -4.34 7.25
C ASN A 53 5.02 -3.33 6.50
N ASN A 54 4.71 -3.01 5.24
CA ASN A 54 5.49 -2.04 4.48
C ASN A 54 5.40 -0.64 5.11
N TYR A 55 4.21 -0.24 5.57
CA TYR A 55 4.02 1.04 6.24
C TYR A 55 4.84 1.13 7.54
N LEU A 56 4.88 0.04 8.32
CA LEU A 56 5.73 -0.02 9.51
C LEU A 56 7.21 0.12 9.17
N MET A 57 7.68 -0.49 8.08
CA MET A 57 9.05 -0.36 7.62
C MET A 57 9.38 1.06 7.15
N LEU A 58 8.46 1.74 6.46
CA LEU A 58 8.62 3.16 6.12
C LEU A 58 8.79 4.01 7.38
N ALA A 59 7.92 3.80 8.37
CA ALA A 59 8.00 4.52 9.65
C ALA A 59 9.31 4.23 10.40
N LYS A 60 9.77 2.98 10.36
CA LYS A 60 11.07 2.58 10.93
C LYS A 60 12.23 3.32 10.26
N ASN A 61 12.24 3.39 8.93
CA ASN A 61 13.26 4.11 8.20
C ASN A 61 13.27 5.60 8.57
N ILE A 62 12.10 6.24 8.65
CA ILE A 62 12.00 7.63 9.10
C ILE A 62 12.58 7.79 10.51
N LYS A 63 12.17 6.94 11.43
CA LYS A 63 12.65 6.96 12.83
C LYS A 63 14.16 6.83 12.89
N ASP A 64 14.72 5.81 12.24
CA ASP A 64 16.15 5.49 12.34
C ASP A 64 17.00 6.63 11.74
N TYR A 65 16.63 7.17 10.59
CA TYR A 65 17.32 8.31 9.99
C TYR A 65 17.17 9.60 10.81
N LEU A 66 15.99 9.89 11.35
CA LEU A 66 15.80 11.08 12.18
C LEU A 66 16.69 11.05 13.41
N LYS A 67 16.91 9.88 14.02
CA LYS A 67 17.77 9.73 15.21
C LYS A 67 19.25 10.06 14.92
N GLU A 68 19.71 9.94 13.68
CA GLU A 68 21.06 10.32 13.29
C GLU A 68 21.27 11.83 13.26
N TYR A 69 20.18 12.62 13.14
CA TYR A 69 20.23 14.09 13.00
C TYR A 69 19.69 14.84 14.21
N LEU A 70 19.08 14.15 15.16
CA LEU A 70 18.48 14.76 16.33
C LEU A 70 19.42 14.71 17.53
N ASP A 71 19.91 15.85 17.98
CA ASP A 71 20.78 15.95 19.17
C ASP A 71 20.01 15.88 20.50
N SER A 72 18.71 16.20 20.48
CA SER A 72 17.88 16.23 21.66
C SER A 72 17.36 14.85 22.06
N LYS A 73 17.83 14.32 23.18
CA LYS A 73 17.33 13.05 23.75
C LYS A 73 15.81 13.06 24.00
N ILE A 74 15.23 14.21 24.35
CA ILE A 74 13.80 14.35 24.60
C ILE A 74 13.04 14.09 23.30
N ILE A 75 13.49 14.69 22.17
CA ILE A 75 12.85 14.51 20.87
C ILE A 75 13.07 13.10 20.37
N VAL A 76 14.26 12.53 20.53
CA VAL A 76 14.55 11.12 20.17
C VAL A 76 13.61 10.18 20.90
N ASN A 77 13.44 10.32 22.22
CA ASN A 77 12.52 9.48 23.00
C ASN A 77 11.07 9.65 22.53
N TYR A 78 10.66 10.87 22.18
CA TYR A 78 9.31 11.11 21.63
C TYR A 78 9.09 10.41 20.28
N VAL A 79 10.09 10.46 19.40
CA VAL A 79 10.05 9.74 18.09
C VAL A 79 9.99 8.23 18.30
N ASP A 80 10.79 7.69 19.24
CA ASP A 80 10.75 6.25 19.56
C ASP A 80 9.36 5.86 20.09
N GLN A 81 8.80 6.62 21.03
CA GLN A 81 7.47 6.33 21.56
C GLN A 81 6.39 6.37 20.47
N LYS A 82 6.42 7.35 19.58
CA LYS A 82 5.45 7.44 18.47
C LYS A 82 5.58 6.30 17.48
N TYR A 83 6.79 5.83 17.26
CA TYR A 83 7.01 4.62 16.45
C TYR A 83 6.45 3.37 17.15
N GLU A 84 6.65 3.21 18.44
CA GLU A 84 6.10 2.08 19.20
C GLU A 84 4.56 2.08 19.20
N ASP A 85 3.93 3.23 19.43
CA ASP A 85 2.48 3.40 19.35
C ASP A 85 1.94 2.95 17.96
N LEU A 86 2.61 3.36 16.89
CA LEU A 86 2.27 2.99 15.51
C LEU A 86 2.52 1.50 15.25
N ALA A 87 3.64 0.96 15.74
CA ALA A 87 4.03 -0.42 15.55
C ALA A 87 3.01 -1.38 16.19
N GLU A 88 2.50 -1.05 17.37
CA GLU A 88 1.44 -1.81 18.02
C GLU A 88 0.18 -1.88 17.14
N ILE A 89 -0.30 -0.73 16.66
CA ILE A 89 -1.50 -0.64 15.82
C ILE A 89 -1.33 -1.45 14.52
N LEU A 90 -0.21 -1.25 13.82
CA LEU A 90 0.02 -1.91 12.53
C LEU A 90 0.26 -3.40 12.68
N SER A 91 0.94 -3.85 13.75
CA SER A 91 1.13 -5.27 14.04
C SER A 91 -0.19 -5.99 14.33
N LEU A 92 -1.11 -5.33 15.05
CA LEU A 92 -2.46 -5.87 15.25
C LEU A 92 -3.22 -5.99 13.94
N LYS A 93 -3.13 -4.97 13.05
CA LYS A 93 -3.77 -5.03 11.72
C LYS A 93 -3.17 -6.11 10.82
N ASP A 94 -1.85 -6.30 10.85
CA ASP A 94 -1.18 -7.38 10.13
C ASP A 94 -1.67 -8.76 10.63
N ALA A 95 -1.76 -8.95 11.94
CA ALA A 95 -2.24 -10.18 12.54
C ALA A 95 -3.74 -10.45 12.22
N GLU A 96 -4.59 -9.42 12.25
CA GLU A 96 -5.99 -9.52 11.84
C GLU A 96 -6.12 -9.97 10.38
N LEU A 97 -5.39 -9.34 9.45
CA LEU A 97 -5.40 -9.70 8.03
C LEU A 97 -4.93 -11.14 7.81
N ARG A 98 -3.87 -11.58 8.50
CA ARG A 98 -3.40 -12.98 8.44
C ARG A 98 -4.45 -13.96 8.93
N SER A 99 -5.12 -13.63 10.03
CA SER A 99 -6.19 -14.48 10.59
C SER A 99 -7.37 -14.60 9.64
N ILE A 100 -7.83 -13.46 9.06
CA ILE A 100 -8.94 -13.42 8.12
C ILE A 100 -8.60 -14.19 6.84
N GLY A 101 -7.42 -13.97 6.28
CA GLY A 101 -6.99 -14.65 5.05
C GLY A 101 -6.86 -16.16 5.24
N LYS A 102 -6.29 -16.61 6.37
CA LYS A 102 -6.21 -18.02 6.73
C LYS A 102 -7.59 -18.66 6.85
N GLU A 103 -8.50 -18.01 7.58
CA GLU A 103 -9.87 -18.50 7.73
C GLU A 103 -10.61 -18.56 6.39
N ALA A 104 -10.46 -17.52 5.55
CA ALA A 104 -11.06 -17.49 4.22
C ALA A 104 -10.52 -18.62 3.33
N LYS A 105 -9.21 -18.89 3.39
CA LYS A 105 -8.57 -19.98 2.64
C LYS A 105 -9.07 -21.36 3.10
N GLU A 106 -9.17 -21.58 4.39
CA GLU A 106 -9.71 -22.84 4.97
C GLU A 106 -11.16 -23.08 4.53
N LYS A 107 -11.95 -22.02 4.36
CA LYS A 107 -13.34 -22.09 3.89
C LYS A 107 -13.46 -22.10 2.35
N GLY A 108 -12.36 -21.95 1.60
CA GLY A 108 -12.39 -21.84 0.14
C GLY A 108 -13.04 -20.55 -0.38
N THR A 109 -13.06 -19.47 0.43
CA THR A 109 -13.67 -18.17 0.13
C THR A 109 -12.65 -17.04 0.04
N ASN A 110 -11.38 -17.37 -0.19
CA ASN A 110 -10.27 -16.41 -0.18
C ASN A 110 -10.06 -15.66 -1.51
N THR A 111 -10.94 -15.84 -2.51
CA THR A 111 -10.87 -15.04 -3.74
C THR A 111 -11.60 -13.72 -3.56
N ILE A 112 -10.91 -12.63 -3.87
CA ILE A 112 -11.43 -11.25 -3.75
C ILE A 112 -11.33 -10.58 -5.12
N VAL A 113 -12.43 -9.96 -5.57
CA VAL A 113 -12.43 -9.09 -6.75
C VAL A 113 -12.24 -7.64 -6.28
N VAL A 114 -11.32 -6.93 -6.92
CA VAL A 114 -10.91 -5.57 -6.50
C VAL A 114 -10.92 -4.59 -7.67
N SER A 115 -11.13 -3.30 -7.39
CA SER A 115 -11.13 -2.25 -8.40
C SER A 115 -9.75 -1.71 -8.78
N ASP A 116 -8.73 -1.95 -7.97
CA ASP A 116 -7.39 -1.37 -8.12
C ASP A 116 -6.32 -2.38 -7.69
N ASN A 117 -5.22 -2.41 -8.43
CA ASN A 117 -4.08 -3.29 -8.15
C ASN A 117 -3.42 -3.05 -6.80
N VAL A 118 -3.67 -1.91 -6.14
CA VAL A 118 -3.17 -1.65 -4.78
C VAL A 118 -3.58 -2.75 -3.79
N PHE A 119 -4.73 -3.37 -3.98
CA PHE A 119 -5.20 -4.46 -3.12
C PHE A 119 -4.43 -5.78 -3.30
N LYS A 120 -3.56 -5.90 -4.31
CA LYS A 120 -2.76 -7.12 -4.52
C LYS A 120 -1.81 -7.42 -3.37
N PHE A 121 -1.51 -6.44 -2.49
CA PHE A 121 -0.77 -6.72 -1.25
C PHE A 121 -1.46 -7.77 -0.37
N LEU A 122 -2.80 -7.96 -0.51
CA LEU A 122 -3.57 -8.97 0.21
C LEU A 122 -3.17 -10.41 -0.16
N GLU A 123 -2.49 -10.63 -1.28
CA GLU A 123 -1.93 -11.93 -1.64
C GLU A 123 -0.89 -12.42 -0.60
N ASN A 124 -0.24 -11.48 0.12
CA ASN A 124 0.65 -11.79 1.24
C ASN A 124 -0.10 -12.34 2.49
N TYR A 125 -1.43 -12.32 2.45
CA TYR A 125 -2.33 -12.76 3.51
C TYR A 125 -3.25 -13.91 3.05
N ASP A 126 -2.76 -14.77 2.17
CA ASP A 126 -3.47 -15.95 1.66
C ASP A 126 -4.72 -15.65 0.81
N PHE A 127 -4.96 -14.41 0.42
CA PHE A 127 -6.02 -14.08 -0.52
C PHE A 127 -5.57 -14.33 -1.96
N HIS A 128 -6.50 -14.73 -2.82
CA HIS A 128 -6.34 -14.70 -4.26
C HIS A 128 -7.05 -13.46 -4.81
N VAL A 129 -6.26 -12.49 -5.30
CA VAL A 129 -6.77 -11.18 -5.71
C VAL A 129 -6.97 -11.13 -7.22
N VAL A 130 -8.20 -10.86 -7.65
CA VAL A 130 -8.58 -10.69 -9.06
C VAL A 130 -8.91 -9.23 -9.30
N SER A 131 -8.10 -8.54 -10.11
CA SER A 131 -8.20 -7.09 -10.31
C SER A 131 -9.02 -6.70 -11.54
N LEU A 132 -9.86 -5.67 -11.37
CA LEU A 132 -10.58 -4.94 -12.41
C LEU A 132 -9.87 -3.62 -12.79
N ASP A 133 -8.64 -3.42 -12.36
CA ASP A 133 -7.83 -2.25 -12.68
C ASP A 133 -7.63 -2.14 -14.21
N GLU A 134 -8.15 -1.06 -14.80
CA GLU A 134 -8.19 -0.87 -16.25
C GLU A 134 -6.81 -0.82 -16.90
N GLU A 135 -5.75 -0.45 -16.14
CA GLU A 135 -4.38 -0.43 -16.67
C GLU A 135 -3.86 -1.84 -16.98
N THR A 136 -4.39 -2.85 -16.30
CA THR A 136 -3.92 -4.25 -16.43
C THR A 136 -5.03 -5.23 -16.84
N LEU A 137 -6.27 -4.77 -16.90
CA LEU A 137 -7.43 -5.60 -17.23
C LEU A 137 -7.41 -6.02 -18.70
N THR A 138 -7.44 -7.33 -18.95
CA THR A 138 -7.63 -7.88 -20.28
C THR A 138 -9.08 -8.30 -20.48
N GLU A 139 -9.53 -8.36 -21.74
CA GLU A 139 -10.89 -8.81 -22.07
C GLU A 139 -11.13 -10.26 -21.61
N GLY A 140 -10.12 -11.12 -21.70
CA GLY A 140 -10.18 -12.48 -21.18
C GLY A 140 -10.39 -12.55 -19.67
N THR A 141 -9.67 -11.72 -18.91
CA THR A 141 -9.83 -11.60 -17.45
C THR A 141 -11.22 -11.08 -17.10
N LEU A 142 -11.69 -10.04 -17.77
CA LEU A 142 -13.02 -9.48 -17.55
C LEU A 142 -14.13 -10.50 -17.80
N ASN A 143 -14.04 -11.26 -18.89
CA ASN A 143 -15.00 -12.32 -19.22
C ASN A 143 -14.97 -13.45 -18.17
N SER A 144 -13.79 -13.82 -17.68
CA SER A 144 -13.64 -14.80 -16.58
C SER A 144 -14.32 -14.30 -15.32
N ILE A 145 -14.09 -13.03 -14.93
CA ILE A 145 -14.72 -12.40 -13.75
C ILE A 145 -16.24 -12.44 -13.89
N ARG A 146 -16.79 -11.96 -15.01
CA ARG A 146 -18.25 -11.98 -15.28
C ARG A 146 -18.84 -13.39 -15.19
N ASN A 147 -18.15 -14.39 -15.74
CA ASN A 147 -18.60 -15.77 -15.66
C ASN A 147 -18.62 -16.32 -14.22
N ASN A 148 -17.67 -15.90 -13.38
CA ASN A 148 -17.65 -16.31 -11.97
C ASN A 148 -18.75 -15.61 -11.17
N PHE A 149 -19.05 -14.31 -11.43
CA PHE A 149 -20.23 -13.66 -10.84
C PHE A 149 -21.53 -14.34 -11.28
N LYS A 150 -21.67 -14.68 -12.58
CA LYS A 150 -22.84 -15.40 -13.10
C LYS A 150 -23.06 -16.77 -12.44
N LYS A 151 -21.96 -17.45 -12.06
CA LYS A 151 -21.99 -18.75 -11.36
C LYS A 151 -22.08 -18.62 -9.84
N GLU A 152 -22.23 -17.40 -9.34
CA GLU A 152 -22.27 -17.09 -7.89
C GLU A 152 -20.99 -17.49 -7.13
N ASN A 153 -19.88 -17.73 -7.84
CA ASN A 153 -18.57 -17.96 -7.23
C ASN A 153 -18.00 -16.67 -6.59
N TYR A 154 -18.38 -15.51 -7.16
CA TYR A 154 -18.03 -14.18 -6.66
C TYR A 154 -19.32 -13.41 -6.37
N ASN A 155 -19.33 -12.64 -5.29
CA ASN A 155 -20.49 -11.83 -4.89
C ASN A 155 -20.14 -10.43 -4.38
N THR A 156 -18.88 -10.12 -4.23
CA THR A 156 -18.41 -8.86 -3.64
C THR A 156 -17.24 -8.28 -4.45
N ILE A 157 -17.19 -6.96 -4.56
CA ILE A 157 -16.08 -6.21 -5.14
C ILE A 157 -15.58 -5.21 -4.10
N LEU A 158 -14.29 -5.19 -3.80
CA LEU A 158 -13.68 -4.14 -3.02
C LEU A 158 -13.34 -2.95 -3.91
N VAL A 159 -13.97 -1.82 -3.67
CA VAL A 159 -13.77 -0.60 -4.47
C VAL A 159 -12.92 0.40 -3.70
N LEU A 160 -11.86 0.89 -4.32
CA LEU A 160 -11.01 1.92 -3.77
C LEU A 160 -11.65 3.30 -3.99
N ASP A 161 -11.97 4.00 -2.91
CA ASP A 161 -12.33 5.43 -2.88
C ASP A 161 -13.32 5.87 -4.00
N ASN A 162 -14.44 5.16 -4.14
CA ASN A 162 -15.46 5.45 -5.16
C ASN A 162 -14.98 5.32 -6.62
N ASN A 163 -13.93 4.56 -6.89
CA ASN A 163 -13.45 4.26 -8.24
C ASN A 163 -14.38 3.26 -8.96
N TYR A 164 -15.58 3.71 -9.31
CA TYR A 164 -16.58 2.93 -10.03
C TYR A 164 -16.40 3.12 -11.54
N THR A 165 -15.63 2.23 -12.18
CA THR A 165 -15.52 2.19 -13.64
C THR A 165 -16.79 1.60 -14.28
N ASP A 166 -16.94 1.76 -15.60
CA ASP A 166 -18.09 1.21 -16.34
C ASP A 166 -18.17 -0.32 -16.20
N ASN A 167 -17.02 -1.00 -16.16
CA ASN A 167 -16.94 -2.45 -15.94
C ASN A 167 -17.46 -2.84 -14.56
N ILE A 168 -17.05 -2.13 -13.51
CA ILE A 168 -17.50 -2.37 -12.13
C ILE A 168 -18.99 -2.13 -12.03
N ASN A 169 -19.48 -0.98 -12.54
CA ASN A 169 -20.89 -0.63 -12.54
C ASN A 169 -21.76 -1.67 -13.27
N SER A 170 -21.29 -2.19 -14.42
CA SER A 170 -22.00 -3.23 -15.14
C SER A 170 -22.09 -4.53 -14.35
N ILE A 171 -21.00 -4.96 -13.69
CA ILE A 171 -20.98 -6.18 -12.87
C ILE A 171 -21.92 -6.04 -11.66
N ILE A 172 -21.89 -4.89 -10.96
CA ILE A 172 -22.78 -4.64 -9.83
C ILE A 172 -24.24 -4.72 -10.28
N LYS A 173 -24.58 -4.08 -11.40
CA LYS A 173 -25.94 -4.06 -11.93
C LYS A 173 -26.42 -5.42 -12.40
N ASP A 174 -25.58 -6.12 -13.18
CA ASP A 174 -25.99 -7.35 -13.88
C ASP A 174 -26.03 -8.55 -12.93
N TYR A 175 -25.14 -8.60 -11.95
CA TYR A 175 -24.99 -9.74 -11.03
C TYR A 175 -25.31 -9.43 -9.57
N LYS A 176 -25.79 -8.21 -9.26
CA LYS A 176 -26.12 -7.76 -7.89
C LYS A 176 -24.93 -7.91 -6.92
N ALA A 177 -23.71 -7.67 -7.40
CA ALA A 177 -22.52 -7.67 -6.56
C ALA A 177 -22.63 -6.61 -5.46
N LYS A 178 -22.03 -6.92 -4.29
CA LYS A 178 -21.99 -6.02 -3.12
C LYS A 178 -20.70 -5.21 -3.11
#